data_4724b8c936776f04da5f2655f6e4b468
#
_entry.id   4724b8c936776f04da5f2655f6e4b468
#
_cell.length_a   1.000
_cell.length_b   1.000
_cell.length_c   1.000
_cell.angle_alpha   90.00
_cell.angle_beta   90.00
_cell.angle_gamma   90.00
#
_symmetry.space_group_name_H-M   'P 1'
#
loop_
_entity.id
_entity.type
_entity.pdbx_description
1 polymer ?
#
loop_
_entity_poly.entity_id
_entity_poly.type
_entity_poly.pdbx_seq_one_letter_code
_entity_poly.pdbx_strand_id
1 'polypeptide(L)'
;MSDRIGPALQIPPGERVYGPGAGYVMAPFAYPSPDGTRFGPPALRAPSFGVYYAARDEATAVAEVKHHRIAFLEATRAPAQDLDFEVLNASVRGAHFYDLRDRQREFKAVYSPTDYSSSQKLGADLRAKGADGIAYDSVRREGGECLAVLRPRCVGPCRRVKHLIFRWDGEAITAVLEVHPLG
;
A
#
# COMPACT_ATOMS: atom_id res chain seq x y z
N MET A 1 -13.65 -10.12 23.00
CA MET A 1 -13.86 -8.72 22.58
C MET A 1 -12.63 -7.96 23.04
N SER A 2 -11.54 -8.19 22.35
CA SER A 2 -10.23 -7.68 22.77
C SER A 2 -9.34 -7.57 21.55
N ASP A 3 -8.38 -6.69 21.58
CA ASP A 3 -7.15 -6.57 20.80
C ASP A 3 -7.14 -5.86 19.44
N ARG A 4 -8.25 -5.38 18.92
CA ARG A 4 -8.22 -4.51 17.72
C ARG A 4 -7.79 -3.06 18.02
N ILE A 5 -7.75 -2.66 19.29
CA ILE A 5 -7.36 -1.30 19.70
C ILE A 5 -5.86 -1.23 20.02
N GLY A 6 -5.25 -2.33 20.48
CA GLY A 6 -3.85 -2.37 20.91
C GLY A 6 -2.84 -1.86 19.86
N PRO A 7 -2.81 -2.37 18.62
CA PRO A 7 -1.86 -1.92 17.60
C PRO A 7 -2.02 -0.45 17.19
N ALA A 8 -3.27 0.05 17.15
CA ALA A 8 -3.52 1.45 16.83
C ALA A 8 -2.99 2.39 17.92
N LEU A 9 -2.88 1.94 19.17
CA LEU A 9 -2.30 2.73 20.28
C LEU A 9 -0.79 2.95 20.13
N GLN A 10 -0.09 2.14 19.33
CA GLN A 10 1.33 2.33 19.05
C GLN A 10 1.58 3.52 18.11
N ILE A 11 0.55 4.00 17.42
CA ILE A 11 0.65 5.19 16.57
C ILE A 11 0.50 6.43 17.45
N PRO A 12 1.42 7.41 17.39
CA PRO A 12 1.35 8.63 18.17
C PRO A 12 -0.03 9.30 18.04
N PRO A 13 -0.63 9.81 19.13
CA PRO A 13 -1.96 10.43 19.09
C PRO A 13 -2.14 11.51 18.03
N GLY A 14 -1.12 12.35 17.81
CA GLY A 14 -1.12 13.42 16.80
C GLY A 14 -1.04 12.93 15.35
N GLU A 15 -0.80 11.64 15.13
CA GLU A 15 -0.79 11.02 13.80
C GLU A 15 -2.04 10.19 13.52
N ARG A 16 -2.91 9.98 14.53
CA ARG A 16 -4.11 9.14 14.37
C ARG A 16 -5.19 9.87 13.57
N VAL A 17 -5.84 9.12 12.69
CA VAL A 17 -6.99 9.57 11.92
C VAL A 17 -8.25 8.99 12.54
N TYR A 18 -9.30 9.80 12.63
CA TYR A 18 -10.59 9.45 13.23
C TYR A 18 -11.74 9.74 12.25
N GLY A 19 -12.89 9.14 12.50
CA GLY A 19 -14.11 9.36 11.74
C GLY A 19 -14.35 8.31 10.64
N PRO A 20 -15.34 8.56 9.77
CA PRO A 20 -15.70 7.62 8.70
C PRO A 20 -14.51 7.29 7.78
N GLY A 21 -14.30 5.99 7.51
CA GLY A 21 -13.19 5.52 6.69
C GLY A 21 -11.83 5.46 7.38
N ALA A 22 -11.71 5.91 8.64
CA ALA A 22 -10.45 5.88 9.38
C ALA A 22 -9.84 4.47 9.50
N GLY A 23 -10.65 3.42 9.55
CA GLY A 23 -10.20 2.03 9.59
C GLY A 23 -9.36 1.66 8.36
N TYR A 24 -9.77 2.08 7.17
CA TYR A 24 -9.01 1.85 5.94
C TYR A 24 -7.66 2.58 5.93
N VAL A 25 -7.63 3.78 6.51
CA VAL A 25 -6.39 4.59 6.60
C VAL A 25 -5.45 4.02 7.64
N MET A 26 -5.98 3.67 8.83
CA MET A 26 -5.17 3.29 9.98
C MET A 26 -4.64 1.86 9.91
N ALA A 27 -5.36 0.94 9.26
CA ALA A 27 -4.99 -0.48 9.22
C ALA A 27 -3.55 -0.74 8.70
N PRO A 28 -3.08 -0.16 7.59
CA PRO A 28 -1.71 -0.37 7.12
C PRO A 28 -0.64 0.08 8.13
N PHE A 29 -0.92 1.11 8.94
CA PHE A 29 0.01 1.61 9.94
C PHE A 29 -0.04 0.83 11.25
N ALA A 30 -1.22 0.31 11.62
CA ALA A 30 -1.40 -0.48 12.82
C ALA A 30 -0.89 -1.92 12.68
N TYR A 31 -0.88 -2.44 11.45
CA TYR A 31 -0.50 -3.81 11.14
C TYR A 31 0.61 -3.86 10.08
N PRO A 32 1.86 -3.49 10.43
CA PRO A 32 2.97 -3.59 9.50
C PRO A 32 3.20 -5.04 9.07
N SER A 33 3.57 -5.24 7.81
CA SER A 33 3.82 -6.56 7.25
C SER A 33 4.98 -7.27 7.99
N PRO A 34 4.87 -8.58 8.30
CA PRO A 34 5.96 -9.34 8.88
C PRO A 34 7.27 -9.24 8.10
N ASP A 35 7.19 -9.34 6.78
CA ASP A 35 8.35 -9.29 5.87
C ASP A 35 8.69 -7.86 5.41
N GLY A 36 7.92 -6.88 5.88
CA GLY A 36 7.99 -5.50 5.40
C GLY A 36 7.28 -5.30 4.06
N THR A 37 7.42 -4.09 3.56
CA THR A 37 6.90 -3.67 2.26
C THR A 37 7.98 -2.88 1.52
N ARG A 38 7.72 -2.38 0.32
CA ARG A 38 8.74 -1.62 -0.44
C ARG A 38 9.44 -0.54 0.38
N PHE A 39 8.72 0.28 1.13
CA PHE A 39 9.31 1.36 1.95
C PHE A 39 9.07 1.19 3.46
N GLY A 40 8.41 0.11 3.87
CA GLY A 40 8.18 -0.23 5.28
C GLY A 40 9.08 -1.37 5.72
N PRO A 41 9.86 -1.23 6.80
CA PRO A 41 10.71 -2.29 7.29
C PRO A 41 9.86 -3.47 7.80
N PRO A 42 10.44 -4.69 7.88
CA PRO A 42 9.80 -5.84 8.51
C PRO A 42 9.32 -5.54 9.93
N ALA A 43 8.13 -6.05 10.30
CA ALA A 43 7.50 -5.78 11.59
C ALA A 43 8.38 -6.15 12.80
N LEU A 44 9.22 -7.17 12.66
CA LEU A 44 10.15 -7.63 13.71
C LEU A 44 11.46 -6.85 13.79
N ARG A 45 11.69 -5.90 12.88
CA ARG A 45 12.89 -5.04 12.92
C ARG A 45 12.52 -3.65 13.46
N ALA A 46 13.15 -3.25 14.55
CA ALA A 46 12.98 -1.89 15.08
C ALA A 46 13.87 -0.87 14.33
N PRO A 47 13.36 0.36 14.03
CA PRO A 47 11.98 0.79 14.25
C PRO A 47 11.06 0.26 13.14
N SER A 48 10.02 -0.50 13.50
CA SER A 48 9.01 -0.92 12.54
C SER A 48 7.88 0.10 12.44
N PHE A 49 7.32 0.23 11.24
CA PHE A 49 6.15 1.07 10.98
C PHE A 49 5.44 0.57 9.73
N GLY A 50 4.14 0.76 9.70
CA GLY A 50 3.35 0.50 8.50
C GLY A 50 3.39 1.65 7.51
N VAL A 51 3.05 1.35 6.26
CA VAL A 51 3.02 2.32 5.16
C VAL A 51 1.70 2.17 4.42
N TYR A 52 1.03 3.31 4.16
CA TYR A 52 -0.14 3.34 3.32
C TYR A 52 0.28 3.56 1.87
N TYR A 53 -0.08 2.63 1.00
CA TYR A 53 0.20 2.71 -0.43
C TYR A 53 -1.02 3.17 -1.20
N ALA A 54 -0.81 4.08 -2.13
CA ALA A 54 -1.82 4.52 -3.07
C ALA A 54 -1.21 4.69 -4.46
N ALA A 55 -2.05 4.62 -5.49
CA ALA A 55 -1.67 4.97 -6.85
C ALA A 55 -2.46 6.21 -7.29
N ARG A 56 -1.92 6.95 -8.25
CA ARG A 56 -2.55 8.15 -8.79
C ARG A 56 -3.83 7.83 -9.57
N ASP A 57 -3.87 6.65 -10.18
CA ASP A 57 -5.00 6.16 -10.97
C ASP A 57 -5.32 4.70 -10.65
N GLU A 58 -6.55 4.31 -10.97
CA GLU A 58 -7.09 2.97 -10.70
C GLU A 58 -6.31 1.87 -11.46
N ALA A 59 -5.92 2.12 -12.71
CA ALA A 59 -5.21 1.13 -13.50
C ALA A 59 -3.84 0.78 -12.89
N THR A 60 -3.15 1.78 -12.33
CA THR A 60 -1.90 1.58 -11.58
C THR A 60 -2.16 0.82 -10.28
N ALA A 61 -3.21 1.18 -9.53
CA ALA A 61 -3.58 0.47 -8.31
C ALA A 61 -3.90 -1.01 -8.59
N VAL A 62 -4.66 -1.28 -9.64
CA VAL A 62 -4.99 -2.65 -10.08
C VAL A 62 -3.73 -3.43 -10.44
N ALA A 63 -2.79 -2.83 -11.18
CA ALA A 63 -1.55 -3.49 -11.56
C ALA A 63 -0.70 -3.89 -10.36
N GLU A 64 -0.54 -2.98 -9.38
CA GLU A 64 0.19 -3.25 -8.13
C GLU A 64 -0.48 -4.36 -7.30
N VAL A 65 -1.80 -4.26 -7.08
CA VAL A 65 -2.54 -5.27 -6.31
C VAL A 65 -2.53 -6.62 -7.01
N LYS A 66 -2.73 -6.66 -8.35
CA LYS A 66 -2.69 -7.88 -9.15
C LYS A 66 -1.37 -8.61 -8.96
N HIS A 67 -0.24 -7.90 -9.07
CA HIS A 67 1.09 -8.48 -8.89
C HIS A 67 1.25 -9.15 -7.51
N HIS A 68 0.91 -8.43 -6.44
CA HIS A 68 1.03 -8.95 -5.08
C HIS A 68 0.10 -10.13 -4.80
N ARG A 69 -1.10 -10.12 -5.40
CA ARG A 69 -2.05 -11.23 -5.26
C ARG A 69 -1.62 -12.47 -5.99
N ILE A 70 -1.13 -12.35 -7.21
CA ILE A 70 -0.59 -13.50 -7.96
C ILE A 70 0.52 -14.15 -7.14
N ALA A 71 1.51 -13.39 -6.69
CA ALA A 71 2.62 -13.93 -5.90
C ALA A 71 2.14 -14.68 -4.63
N PHE A 72 1.12 -14.14 -3.94
CA PHE A 72 0.52 -14.79 -2.77
C PHE A 72 -0.22 -16.09 -3.14
N LEU A 73 -1.05 -16.07 -4.19
CA LEU A 73 -1.84 -17.21 -4.62
C LEU A 73 -0.97 -18.37 -5.13
N GLU A 74 0.10 -18.05 -5.87
CA GLU A 74 1.12 -19.01 -6.29
C GLU A 74 1.84 -19.64 -5.10
N ALA A 75 2.32 -18.79 -4.14
CA ALA A 75 3.03 -19.26 -2.95
C ALA A 75 2.17 -20.17 -2.06
N THR A 76 0.86 -19.90 -2.02
CA THR A 76 -0.11 -20.70 -1.23
C THR A 76 -0.75 -21.83 -2.02
N ARG A 77 -0.45 -22.00 -3.31
CA ARG A 77 -1.09 -22.95 -4.22
C ARG A 77 -2.61 -22.87 -4.15
N ALA A 78 -3.13 -21.64 -4.16
CA ALA A 78 -4.55 -21.40 -4.00
C ALA A 78 -5.34 -21.97 -5.20
N PRO A 79 -6.46 -22.68 -4.96
CA PRO A 79 -7.32 -23.15 -6.06
C PRO A 79 -7.99 -21.97 -6.77
N ALA A 80 -8.56 -22.24 -7.94
CA ALA A 80 -9.35 -21.27 -8.70
C ALA A 80 -10.44 -20.65 -7.82
N GLN A 81 -10.53 -19.32 -7.82
CA GLN A 81 -11.46 -18.56 -6.98
C GLN A 81 -11.63 -17.13 -7.47
N ASP A 82 -12.74 -16.51 -7.12
CA ASP A 82 -12.95 -15.09 -7.28
C ASP A 82 -12.50 -14.36 -5.98
N LEU A 83 -11.83 -13.22 -6.14
CA LEU A 83 -11.29 -12.39 -5.04
C LEU A 83 -11.98 -11.04 -5.06
N ASP A 84 -12.59 -10.69 -3.94
CA ASP A 84 -13.29 -9.42 -3.77
C ASP A 84 -12.32 -8.30 -3.37
N PHE A 85 -12.44 -7.17 -4.06
CA PHE A 85 -11.68 -5.95 -3.77
C PHE A 85 -12.57 -4.71 -3.76
N GLU A 86 -12.28 -3.82 -2.84
CA GLU A 86 -12.86 -2.48 -2.80
C GLU A 86 -11.86 -1.47 -3.34
N VAL A 87 -12.27 -0.68 -4.33
CA VAL A 87 -11.50 0.49 -4.75
C VAL A 87 -11.81 1.62 -3.79
N LEU A 88 -10.75 2.07 -3.11
CA LEU A 88 -10.82 3.16 -2.15
C LEU A 88 -10.23 4.42 -2.77
N ASN A 89 -10.88 5.55 -2.58
CA ASN A 89 -10.38 6.86 -2.96
C ASN A 89 -10.14 7.70 -1.71
N ALA A 90 -8.96 8.30 -1.63
CA ALA A 90 -8.57 9.18 -0.54
C ALA A 90 -7.74 10.35 -1.06
N SER A 91 -7.87 11.52 -0.44
CA SER A 91 -6.92 12.60 -0.68
C SER A 91 -5.66 12.38 0.14
N VAL A 92 -4.51 12.70 -0.45
CA VAL A 92 -3.22 12.70 0.27
C VAL A 92 -2.67 14.11 0.30
N ARG A 93 -2.27 14.58 1.48
CA ARG A 93 -1.73 15.92 1.69
C ARG A 93 -0.53 15.85 2.62
N GLY A 94 0.52 16.62 2.31
CA GLY A 94 1.72 16.73 3.13
C GLY A 94 2.71 17.68 2.46
N ALA A 95 3.56 18.32 3.25
CA ALA A 95 4.54 19.28 2.76
C ALA A 95 5.90 18.62 2.42
N HIS A 96 6.16 17.43 2.97
CA HIS A 96 7.48 16.80 2.94
C HIS A 96 7.44 15.42 2.28
N PHE A 97 6.98 15.38 1.02
CA PHE A 97 7.09 14.18 0.19
C PHE A 97 8.44 14.17 -0.53
N TYR A 98 9.14 13.04 -0.44
CA TYR A 98 10.35 12.80 -1.22
C TYR A 98 9.97 12.29 -2.61
N ASP A 99 10.41 12.97 -3.66
CA ASP A 99 10.06 12.63 -5.03
C ASP A 99 11.16 11.80 -5.70
N LEU A 100 10.80 10.56 -6.04
CA LEU A 100 11.64 9.61 -6.77
C LEU A 100 11.21 9.43 -8.22
N ARG A 101 10.11 10.05 -8.66
CA ARG A 101 9.60 9.90 -10.02
C ARG A 101 10.65 10.34 -11.02
N ASP A 102 10.70 9.66 -12.14
CA ASP A 102 11.67 9.84 -13.22
C ASP A 102 13.16 9.63 -12.82
N ARG A 103 13.40 9.08 -11.60
CA ARG A 103 14.76 8.88 -11.06
C ARG A 103 15.17 7.40 -10.97
N GLN A 104 14.53 6.51 -11.71
CA GLN A 104 14.78 5.07 -11.67
C GLN A 104 16.25 4.72 -11.98
N ARG A 105 16.90 5.49 -12.90
CA ARG A 105 18.31 5.27 -13.26
C ARG A 105 19.27 5.57 -12.10
N GLU A 106 18.96 6.60 -11.32
CA GLU A 106 19.74 7.01 -10.15
C GLU A 106 19.52 6.07 -8.97
N PHE A 107 18.28 5.62 -8.76
CA PHE A 107 17.85 4.82 -7.63
C PHE A 107 17.57 3.35 -7.99
N LYS A 108 18.37 2.74 -8.87
CA LYS A 108 18.15 1.37 -9.37
C LYS A 108 17.86 0.33 -8.28
N ALA A 109 18.61 0.36 -7.17
CA ALA A 109 18.41 -0.58 -6.07
C ALA A 109 17.09 -0.35 -5.32
N VAL A 110 16.61 0.90 -5.22
CA VAL A 110 15.31 1.25 -4.62
C VAL A 110 14.15 0.78 -5.49
N TYR A 111 14.34 0.79 -6.80
CA TYR A 111 13.35 0.33 -7.79
C TYR A 111 13.43 -1.18 -8.09
N SER A 112 14.24 -1.95 -7.34
CA SER A 112 14.27 -3.40 -7.51
C SER A 112 12.85 -3.99 -7.42
N PRO A 113 12.44 -4.85 -8.37
CA PRO A 113 11.12 -5.46 -8.34
C PRO A 113 10.97 -6.55 -7.28
N THR A 114 12.08 -7.08 -6.75
CA THR A 114 12.10 -8.26 -5.86
C THR A 114 12.85 -8.03 -4.55
N ASP A 115 13.94 -7.27 -4.56
CA ASP A 115 14.73 -6.95 -3.35
C ASP A 115 14.35 -5.56 -2.84
N TYR A 116 13.72 -5.53 -1.68
CA TYR A 116 13.26 -4.28 -1.03
C TYR A 116 14.22 -3.73 0.02
N SER A 117 15.40 -4.34 0.22
CA SER A 117 16.34 -3.92 1.27
C SER A 117 16.74 -2.44 1.17
N SER A 118 17.09 -1.97 -0.03
CA SER A 118 17.46 -0.58 -0.28
C SER A 118 16.30 0.40 -0.13
N SER A 119 15.10 0.04 -0.58
CA SER A 119 13.92 0.88 -0.46
C SER A 119 13.38 0.92 0.97
N GLN A 120 13.45 -0.18 1.71
CA GLN A 120 13.12 -0.23 3.15
C GLN A 120 14.06 0.67 3.96
N LYS A 121 15.37 0.62 3.67
CA LYS A 121 16.34 1.51 4.31
C LYS A 121 16.03 2.97 4.01
N LEU A 122 15.77 3.31 2.76
CA LEU A 122 15.39 4.67 2.36
C LEU A 122 14.12 5.14 3.07
N GLY A 123 13.08 4.30 3.13
CA GLY A 123 11.83 4.59 3.82
C GLY A 123 12.04 4.88 5.32
N ALA A 124 12.86 4.08 5.98
CA ALA A 124 13.22 4.27 7.39
C ALA A 124 14.00 5.59 7.61
N ASP A 125 15.00 5.85 6.78
CA ASP A 125 15.82 7.08 6.86
C ASP A 125 14.96 8.34 6.64
N LEU A 126 14.06 8.33 5.64
CA LEU A 126 13.16 9.44 5.34
C LEU A 126 12.13 9.65 6.46
N ARG A 127 11.54 8.58 6.98
CA ARG A 127 10.61 8.67 8.11
C ARG A 127 11.30 9.26 9.35
N ALA A 128 12.51 8.85 9.66
CA ALA A 128 13.28 9.38 10.78
C ALA A 128 13.58 10.87 10.62
N LYS A 129 13.77 11.34 9.38
CA LYS A 129 13.96 12.76 9.04
C LYS A 129 12.66 13.57 8.96
N GLY A 130 11.51 12.96 9.29
CA GLY A 130 10.23 13.66 9.34
C GLY A 130 9.48 13.71 8.01
N ALA A 131 9.87 12.94 6.99
CA ALA A 131 9.14 12.88 5.73
C ALA A 131 7.70 12.39 5.92
N ASP A 132 6.79 12.95 5.15
CA ASP A 132 5.38 12.57 5.10
C ASP A 132 5.15 11.34 4.22
N GLY A 133 5.98 11.18 3.19
CA GLY A 133 5.89 10.04 2.26
C GLY A 133 6.88 10.12 1.11
N ILE A 134 6.70 9.22 0.16
CA ILE A 134 7.55 9.06 -1.03
C ILE A 134 6.63 8.97 -2.25
N ALA A 135 6.84 9.81 -3.26
CA ALA A 135 6.23 9.67 -4.58
C ALA A 135 7.21 8.91 -5.48
N TYR A 136 6.73 7.90 -6.20
CA TYR A 136 7.60 7.05 -7.03
C TYR A 136 6.83 6.46 -8.23
N ASP A 137 7.58 6.05 -9.26
CA ASP A 137 7.00 5.36 -10.40
C ASP A 137 6.66 3.91 -10.08
N SER A 138 5.53 3.43 -10.57
CA SER A 138 5.19 2.02 -10.47
C SER A 138 6.22 1.17 -11.23
N VAL A 139 6.67 0.09 -10.61
CA VAL A 139 7.48 -0.94 -11.29
C VAL A 139 6.63 -2.02 -11.98
N ARG A 140 5.30 -1.89 -11.88
CA ARG A 140 4.32 -2.85 -12.41
C ARG A 140 3.52 -2.28 -13.59
N ARG A 141 3.51 -0.97 -13.75
CA ARG A 141 2.82 -0.30 -14.84
C ARG A 141 3.65 0.89 -15.34
N GLU A 142 4.02 0.86 -16.60
CA GLU A 142 4.73 1.97 -17.25
C GLU A 142 3.88 3.26 -17.18
N GLY A 143 4.51 4.37 -16.84
CA GLY A 143 3.85 5.67 -16.63
C GLY A 143 2.93 5.76 -15.41
N GLY A 144 2.83 4.70 -14.60
CA GLY A 144 2.06 4.70 -13.37
C GLY A 144 2.80 5.39 -12.24
N GLU A 145 2.10 6.23 -11.47
CA GLU A 145 2.64 6.92 -10.30
C GLU A 145 2.04 6.37 -9.01
N CYS A 146 2.88 6.17 -8.00
CA CYS A 146 2.50 5.65 -6.69
C CYS A 146 2.95 6.58 -5.56
N LEU A 147 2.27 6.47 -4.42
CA LEU A 147 2.64 7.10 -3.16
C LEU A 147 2.82 6.04 -2.07
N ALA A 148 3.88 6.16 -1.32
CA ALA A 148 4.07 5.48 -0.04
C ALA A 148 3.94 6.53 1.06
N VAL A 149 2.82 6.56 1.76
CA VAL A 149 2.55 7.53 2.82
C VAL A 149 3.06 6.96 4.13
N LEU A 150 3.97 7.70 4.80
CA LEU A 150 4.64 7.29 6.02
C LEU A 150 3.94 7.78 7.28
N ARG A 151 2.97 8.69 7.16
CA ARG A 151 2.27 9.35 8.26
C ARG A 151 0.76 9.27 8.05
N PRO A 152 -0.01 8.63 8.95
CA PRO A 152 -1.47 8.50 8.81
C PRO A 152 -2.19 9.83 8.60
N ARG A 153 -1.77 10.88 9.32
CA ARG A 153 -2.35 12.22 9.23
C ARG A 153 -2.34 12.84 7.82
N CYS A 154 -1.49 12.33 6.95
CA CYS A 154 -1.40 12.80 5.55
C CYS A 154 -2.48 12.21 4.64
N VAL A 155 -3.22 11.20 5.10
CA VAL A 155 -4.30 10.56 4.36
C VAL A 155 -5.64 11.12 4.85
N GLY A 156 -6.39 11.73 3.94
CA GLY A 156 -7.72 12.25 4.22
C GLY A 156 -8.79 11.14 4.30
N PRO A 157 -10.07 11.53 4.44
CA PRO A 157 -11.16 10.57 4.49
C PRO A 157 -11.13 9.62 3.31
N CYS A 158 -11.19 8.32 3.61
CA CYS A 158 -11.18 7.25 2.63
C CYS A 158 -12.62 6.84 2.29
N ARG A 159 -12.96 6.74 1.00
CA ARG A 159 -14.28 6.36 0.52
C ARG A 159 -14.17 5.19 -0.42
N ARG A 160 -15.05 4.21 -0.26
CA ARG A 160 -15.25 3.15 -1.25
C ARG A 160 -15.96 3.76 -2.46
N VAL A 161 -15.41 3.51 -3.66
CA VAL A 161 -15.95 4.04 -4.93
C VAL A 161 -16.40 2.95 -5.88
N LYS A 162 -15.78 1.75 -5.80
CA LYS A 162 -16.10 0.61 -6.65
C LYS A 162 -15.88 -0.70 -5.92
N HIS A 163 -16.51 -1.75 -6.43
CA HIS A 163 -16.24 -3.13 -6.07
C HIS A 163 -15.71 -3.86 -7.31
N LEU A 164 -14.57 -4.52 -7.17
CA LEU A 164 -13.94 -5.32 -8.22
C LEU A 164 -13.86 -6.78 -7.81
N ILE A 165 -14.00 -7.67 -8.78
CA ILE A 165 -13.71 -9.11 -8.63
C ILE A 165 -12.52 -9.43 -9.51
N PHE A 166 -11.46 -10.02 -8.92
CA PHE A 166 -10.33 -10.57 -9.64
C PHE A 166 -10.54 -12.08 -9.76
N ARG A 167 -10.67 -12.57 -10.96
CA ARG A 167 -10.87 -14.00 -11.24
C ARG A 167 -9.54 -14.71 -11.36
N TRP A 168 -9.25 -15.57 -10.39
CA TRP A 168 -8.09 -16.45 -10.36
C TRP A 168 -8.49 -17.84 -10.86
N ASP A 169 -7.80 -18.36 -11.88
CA ASP A 169 -8.11 -19.68 -12.47
C ASP A 169 -7.26 -20.82 -11.87
N GLY A 170 -6.36 -20.53 -10.95
CA GLY A 170 -5.38 -21.44 -10.37
C GLY A 170 -3.94 -21.16 -10.82
N GLU A 171 -3.77 -20.38 -11.89
CA GLU A 171 -2.46 -20.03 -12.47
C GLU A 171 -2.32 -18.53 -12.74
N ALA A 172 -3.40 -17.85 -13.11
CA ALA A 172 -3.40 -16.44 -13.48
C ALA A 172 -4.67 -15.71 -13.06
N ILE A 173 -4.59 -14.38 -12.91
CA ILE A 173 -5.76 -13.52 -12.85
C ILE A 173 -6.20 -13.21 -14.28
N THR A 174 -7.25 -13.90 -14.73
CA THR A 174 -7.75 -13.89 -16.12
C THR A 174 -8.71 -12.76 -16.41
N ALA A 175 -9.37 -12.21 -15.38
CA ALA A 175 -10.28 -11.07 -15.52
C ALA A 175 -10.28 -10.21 -14.27
N VAL A 176 -10.54 -8.91 -14.49
CA VAL A 176 -10.90 -7.94 -13.45
C VAL A 176 -12.26 -7.37 -13.84
N LEU A 177 -13.26 -7.63 -13.02
CA LEU A 177 -14.66 -7.30 -13.28
C LEU A 177 -15.10 -6.20 -12.31
N GLU A 178 -15.81 -5.19 -12.81
CA GLU A 178 -16.49 -4.22 -11.95
C GLU A 178 -17.89 -4.75 -11.61
N VAL A 179 -18.23 -4.75 -10.32
CA VAL A 179 -19.54 -5.20 -9.84
C VAL A 179 -20.46 -4.00 -9.68
N HIS A 180 -21.60 -4.05 -10.35
CA HIS A 180 -22.65 -3.05 -10.21
C HIS A 180 -23.85 -3.65 -9.45
N PRO A 181 -24.39 -2.95 -8.43
CA PRO A 181 -25.62 -3.39 -7.80
C PRO A 181 -26.74 -3.49 -8.83
N LEU A 182 -27.52 -4.54 -8.76
CA LEU A 182 -28.80 -4.58 -9.47
C LEU A 182 -29.73 -3.60 -8.74
N GLY A 183 -30.29 -2.63 -9.48
CA GLY A 183 -31.22 -1.63 -8.96
C GLY A 183 -32.52 -2.25 -8.44
#